data_5fe7326471c8b7dc5c337cd00ab9ab4c
#
_entry.id   5fe7326471c8b7dc5c337cd00ab9ab4c
#
_cell.length_a   1.000
_cell.length_b   1.000
_cell.length_c   1.000
_cell.angle_alpha   90.00
_cell.angle_beta   90.00
_cell.angle_gamma   90.00
#
_symmetry.space_group_name_H-M   'P 1'
#
loop_
_entity.id
_entity.type
_entity.pdbx_description
1 polymer ?
#
loop_
_entity_poly.entity_id
_entity_poly.type
_entity_poly.pdbx_seq_one_letter_code
_entity_poly.pdbx_strand_id
1 'polypeptide(L)'
;MNFQMHKNIKPITSSLLNNENIIHGFFTKNTDITKHNSLNLNCSFKNIQFKKPIYANRKLIANYHNLKLANLKTIKQIHSNKVIIIANSRQNTDNISADALITKIPNIILGVLTADCAPTLIYDKKEKIIAAIHIGWKGAYYNILEETIKKMIILGANVNNLLLAIGPCIGPKSYEVKKDLIDKFV
;
A
#
# COMPACT_ATOMS: atom_id res chain seq x y z
N MET A 1 -21.81 -16.15 13.31
CA MET A 1 -21.24 -14.92 13.94
C MET A 1 -21.50 -13.76 12.99
N ASN A 2 -22.44 -12.87 13.34
CA ASN A 2 -22.75 -11.70 12.52
C ASN A 2 -21.57 -10.71 12.61
N PHE A 3 -20.74 -10.66 11.61
CA PHE A 3 -19.78 -9.57 11.43
C PHE A 3 -20.56 -8.32 11.06
N GLN A 4 -20.78 -7.40 12.01
CA GLN A 4 -21.15 -6.04 11.70
C GLN A 4 -20.02 -5.47 10.84
N MET A 5 -20.26 -5.40 9.52
CA MET A 5 -19.39 -4.64 8.62
C MET A 5 -19.27 -3.23 9.20
N HIS A 6 -18.05 -2.79 9.44
CA HIS A 6 -17.78 -1.40 9.79
C HIS A 6 -18.15 -0.53 8.57
N LYS A 7 -19.43 -0.14 8.49
CA LYS A 7 -20.07 0.62 7.40
C LYS A 7 -19.45 2.00 7.12
N ASN A 8 -18.41 2.38 7.89
CA ASN A 8 -17.91 3.75 7.94
C ASN A 8 -16.57 3.98 7.23
N ILE A 9 -15.91 2.95 6.65
CA ILE A 9 -14.70 3.15 5.85
C ILE A 9 -15.07 2.99 4.37
N LYS A 10 -14.93 4.07 3.60
CA LYS A 10 -15.11 4.06 2.15
C LYS A 10 -13.78 4.39 1.48
N PRO A 11 -12.93 3.40 1.18
CA PRO A 11 -11.71 3.66 0.43
C PRO A 11 -12.05 4.02 -1.02
N ILE A 12 -11.16 4.73 -1.67
CA ILE A 12 -11.18 4.86 -3.12
C ILE A 12 -10.72 3.53 -3.70
N THR A 13 -11.47 3.00 -4.67
CA THR A 13 -11.15 1.74 -5.35
C THR A 13 -11.00 1.96 -6.85
N SER A 14 -10.26 1.08 -7.52
CA SER A 14 -10.11 1.05 -8.96
C SER A 14 -11.06 0.00 -9.56
N SER A 15 -11.87 0.38 -10.55
CA SER A 15 -12.72 -0.58 -11.26
C SER A 15 -11.90 -1.70 -11.93
N LEU A 16 -10.69 -1.40 -12.36
CA LEU A 16 -9.76 -2.37 -12.97
C LEU A 16 -9.37 -3.51 -12.02
N LEU A 17 -9.24 -3.20 -10.72
CA LEU A 17 -8.89 -4.17 -9.69
C LEU A 17 -10.12 -4.76 -8.97
N ASN A 18 -11.34 -4.42 -9.38
CA ASN A 18 -12.55 -5.02 -8.83
C ASN A 18 -12.67 -6.46 -9.32
N ASN A 19 -12.32 -7.39 -8.44
CA ASN A 19 -12.31 -8.82 -8.71
C ASN A 19 -12.70 -9.58 -7.44
N GLU A 20 -13.41 -10.68 -7.58
CA GLU A 20 -13.84 -11.54 -6.45
C GLU A 20 -12.68 -12.15 -5.64
N ASN A 21 -11.48 -12.20 -6.23
CA ASN A 21 -10.31 -12.82 -5.61
C ASN A 21 -9.45 -11.85 -4.81
N ILE A 22 -9.66 -10.53 -4.92
CA ILE A 22 -8.90 -9.53 -4.17
C ILE A 22 -9.80 -8.45 -3.60
N ILE A 23 -9.40 -7.92 -2.46
CA ILE A 23 -9.96 -6.71 -1.85
C ILE A 23 -8.86 -5.66 -1.82
N HIS A 24 -9.14 -4.46 -2.34
CA HIS A 24 -8.18 -3.37 -2.37
C HIS A 24 -8.82 -2.05 -1.97
N GLY A 25 -8.00 -1.05 -1.65
CA GLY A 25 -8.49 0.29 -1.36
C GLY A 25 -7.37 1.28 -1.05
N PHE A 26 -7.58 2.52 -1.47
CA PHE A 26 -6.79 3.66 -1.08
C PHE A 26 -7.54 4.41 0.03
N PHE A 27 -7.06 4.28 1.26
CA PHE A 27 -7.71 4.82 2.45
C PHE A 27 -7.25 6.26 2.69
N THR A 28 -8.19 7.19 2.72
CA THR A 28 -7.92 8.63 2.89
C THR A 28 -8.35 9.14 4.26
N LYS A 29 -8.01 10.40 4.56
CA LYS A 29 -8.42 11.09 5.79
C LYS A 29 -9.93 11.28 5.93
N ASN A 30 -10.64 11.44 4.82
CA ASN A 30 -12.06 11.81 4.78
C ASN A 30 -12.97 10.58 4.95
N THR A 31 -12.78 9.83 6.01
CA THR A 31 -13.68 8.76 6.39
C THR A 31 -14.54 9.24 7.56
N ASP A 32 -15.85 8.96 7.52
CA ASP A 32 -16.81 9.35 8.58
C ASP A 32 -16.49 8.78 9.98
N ILE A 33 -15.41 7.99 10.08
CA ILE A 33 -14.92 7.41 11.33
C ILE A 33 -14.31 8.47 12.26
N THR A 34 -13.98 9.63 11.74
CA THR A 34 -13.20 10.66 12.43
C THR A 34 -13.90 11.30 13.61
N LYS A 35 -15.21 11.11 13.78
CA LYS A 35 -15.95 11.66 14.94
C LYS A 35 -15.48 11.11 16.30
N HIS A 36 -14.80 9.96 16.32
CA HIS A 36 -14.32 9.32 17.53
C HIS A 36 -12.80 9.10 17.58
N ASN A 37 -12.06 9.48 16.53
CA ASN A 37 -10.62 9.24 16.45
C ASN A 37 -9.89 10.51 15.98
N SER A 38 -9.20 11.17 16.88
CA SER A 38 -8.49 12.43 16.66
C SER A 38 -7.39 12.40 15.58
N LEU A 39 -7.07 11.24 15.04
CA LEU A 39 -5.97 11.04 14.08
C LEU A 39 -6.41 10.81 12.63
N ASN A 40 -7.67 11.03 12.27
CA ASN A 40 -8.13 11.00 10.86
C ASN A 40 -7.58 9.82 10.05
N LEU A 41 -7.68 8.58 10.58
CA LEU A 41 -7.16 7.34 9.97
C LEU A 41 -5.65 7.34 9.71
N ASN A 42 -4.87 8.13 10.43
CA ASN A 42 -3.41 8.06 10.36
C ASN A 42 -2.91 6.67 10.78
N CYS A 43 -2.14 6.01 9.91
CA CYS A 43 -1.56 4.68 10.13
C CYS A 43 -0.03 4.70 10.33
N SER A 44 0.59 5.88 10.38
CA SER A 44 2.03 6.07 10.49
C SER A 44 2.51 6.07 11.95
N PHE A 45 3.50 5.25 12.27
CA PHE A 45 4.17 5.24 13.58
C PHE A 45 5.28 6.30 13.75
N LYS A 46 5.38 7.27 12.85
CA LYS A 46 6.41 8.33 12.99
C LYS A 46 6.31 9.07 14.33
N ASN A 47 5.11 9.18 14.91
CA ASN A 47 4.91 9.79 16.22
C ASN A 47 4.49 8.73 17.24
N ILE A 48 5.43 8.39 18.14
CA ILE A 48 5.26 7.36 19.19
C ILE A 48 4.15 7.67 20.20
N GLN A 49 3.83 8.95 20.44
CA GLN A 49 2.78 9.36 21.38
C GLN A 49 1.39 8.84 20.99
N PHE A 50 1.17 8.53 19.72
CA PHE A 50 -0.12 8.09 19.17
C PHE A 50 -0.20 6.59 18.84
N LYS A 51 0.62 5.74 19.47
CA LYS A 51 0.62 4.30 19.16
C LYS A 51 -0.76 3.66 19.24
N LYS A 52 -1.50 3.85 20.34
CA LYS A 52 -2.83 3.23 20.51
C LYS A 52 -3.83 3.60 19.40
N PRO A 53 -4.05 4.89 19.06
CA PRO A 53 -4.90 5.27 17.93
C PRO A 53 -4.42 4.72 16.58
N ILE A 54 -3.11 4.66 16.34
CA ILE A 54 -2.55 4.11 15.09
C ILE A 54 -2.85 2.61 14.97
N TYR A 55 -2.69 1.85 16.05
CA TYR A 55 -3.09 0.43 16.07
C TYR A 55 -4.58 0.25 15.82
N ALA A 56 -5.44 1.09 16.40
CA ALA A 56 -6.88 1.07 16.16
C ALA A 56 -7.20 1.34 14.68
N ASN A 57 -6.55 2.34 14.05
CA ASN A 57 -6.71 2.66 12.64
C ASN A 57 -6.28 1.49 11.73
N ARG A 58 -5.12 0.89 11.99
CA ARG A 58 -4.64 -0.27 11.25
C ARG A 58 -5.56 -1.48 11.43
N LYS A 59 -6.14 -1.67 12.62
CA LYS A 59 -7.13 -2.73 12.88
C LYS A 59 -8.42 -2.48 12.08
N LEU A 60 -8.85 -1.24 11.94
CA LEU A 60 -10.00 -0.91 11.08
C LEU A 60 -9.75 -1.30 9.63
N ILE A 61 -8.57 -0.99 9.09
CA ILE A 61 -8.18 -1.39 7.73
C ILE A 61 -8.16 -2.92 7.60
N ALA A 62 -7.57 -3.63 8.57
CA ALA A 62 -7.56 -5.09 8.56
C ALA A 62 -8.97 -5.67 8.58
N ASN A 63 -9.86 -5.11 9.41
CA ASN A 63 -11.25 -5.53 9.50
C ASN A 63 -12.04 -5.26 8.21
N TYR A 64 -11.74 -4.17 7.48
CA TYR A 64 -12.31 -3.92 6.15
C TYR A 64 -12.01 -5.08 5.18
N HIS A 65 -10.85 -5.70 5.30
CA HIS A 65 -10.46 -6.88 4.53
C HIS A 65 -10.92 -8.21 5.16
N ASN A 66 -11.76 -8.18 6.21
CA ASN A 66 -12.18 -9.36 6.98
C ASN A 66 -11.02 -10.18 7.56
N LEU A 67 -9.91 -9.52 7.90
CA LEU A 67 -8.69 -10.12 8.40
C LEU A 67 -8.28 -9.51 9.76
N LYS A 68 -7.35 -10.20 10.44
CA LYS A 68 -6.75 -9.71 11.70
C LYS A 68 -5.62 -8.72 11.41
N LEU A 69 -5.31 -7.85 12.37
CA LEU A 69 -4.20 -6.91 12.25
C LEU A 69 -2.85 -7.60 11.96
N ALA A 70 -2.62 -8.82 12.48
CA ALA A 70 -1.41 -9.61 12.21
C ALA A 70 -1.20 -9.95 10.72
N ASN A 71 -2.28 -9.92 9.91
CA ASN A 71 -2.23 -10.15 8.48
C ASN A 71 -1.82 -8.90 7.68
N LEU A 72 -1.86 -7.71 8.29
CA LEU A 72 -1.41 -6.47 7.67
C LEU A 72 0.12 -6.38 7.74
N LYS A 73 0.76 -6.40 6.58
CA LYS A 73 2.21 -6.27 6.42
C LYS A 73 2.53 -4.87 5.91
N THR A 74 3.33 -4.16 6.66
CA THR A 74 3.85 -2.83 6.33
C THR A 74 5.37 -2.82 6.50
N ILE A 75 6.04 -1.84 5.92
CA ILE A 75 7.51 -1.70 5.93
C ILE A 75 7.92 -0.32 6.39
N LYS A 76 9.17 -0.17 6.77
CA LYS A 76 9.82 1.12 6.98
C LYS A 76 10.19 1.70 5.61
N GLN A 77 9.35 2.60 5.08
CA GLN A 77 9.56 3.25 3.80
C GLN A 77 10.73 4.24 3.88
N ILE A 78 11.65 4.16 2.92
CA ILE A 78 12.90 4.93 2.87
C ILE A 78 13.12 5.65 1.53
N HIS A 79 12.10 5.70 0.67
CA HIS A 79 12.14 6.29 -0.67
C HIS A 79 13.22 5.65 -1.56
N SER A 80 13.26 4.33 -1.59
CA SER A 80 14.20 3.53 -2.38
C SER A 80 13.49 2.75 -3.48
N ASN A 81 14.24 1.92 -4.22
CA ASN A 81 13.69 0.91 -5.12
C ASN A 81 13.72 -0.50 -4.51
N LYS A 82 13.87 -0.62 -3.19
CA LYS A 82 13.90 -1.92 -2.51
C LYS A 82 12.52 -2.55 -2.44
N VAL A 83 12.43 -3.81 -2.83
CA VAL A 83 11.21 -4.60 -2.87
C VAL A 83 11.38 -5.85 -2.02
N ILE A 84 10.40 -6.15 -1.16
CA ILE A 84 10.39 -7.32 -0.28
C ILE A 84 9.31 -8.30 -0.72
N ILE A 85 9.68 -9.57 -0.77
CA ILE A 85 8.74 -10.68 -0.96
C ILE A 85 8.34 -11.21 0.41
N ILE A 86 7.04 -11.28 0.67
CA ILE A 86 6.48 -11.94 1.83
C ILE A 86 6.30 -13.41 1.47
N ALA A 87 7.22 -14.24 1.94
CA ALA A 87 7.24 -15.66 1.69
C ALA A 87 6.58 -16.50 2.82
N ASN A 88 6.29 -15.88 3.95
CA ASN A 88 5.68 -16.52 5.11
C ASN A 88 4.68 -15.56 5.78
N SER A 89 3.47 -16.04 6.09
CA SER A 89 2.43 -15.25 6.76
C SER A 89 2.85 -14.70 8.13
N ARG A 90 3.75 -15.38 8.84
CA ARG A 90 4.31 -14.96 10.14
C ARG A 90 5.49 -14.00 10.02
N GLN A 91 5.98 -13.72 8.80
CA GLN A 91 7.10 -12.82 8.58
C GLN A 91 6.82 -11.44 9.20
N ASN A 92 7.69 -11.00 10.10
CA ASN A 92 7.66 -9.64 10.63
C ASN A 92 8.33 -8.70 9.64
N THR A 93 7.64 -7.64 9.25
CA THR A 93 8.12 -6.68 8.25
C THR A 93 8.29 -5.27 8.80
N ASP A 94 7.89 -5.00 10.04
CA ASP A 94 7.83 -3.65 10.61
C ASP A 94 9.17 -2.90 10.62
N ASN A 95 10.30 -3.63 10.72
CA ASN A 95 11.64 -3.07 10.72
C ASN A 95 12.39 -3.23 9.40
N ILE A 96 11.75 -3.79 8.38
CA ILE A 96 12.38 -3.98 7.07
C ILE A 96 12.31 -2.67 6.28
N SER A 97 13.47 -2.15 5.90
CA SER A 97 13.59 -0.94 5.07
C SER A 97 13.40 -1.28 3.59
N ALA A 98 12.28 -0.85 3.02
CA ALA A 98 11.94 -1.03 1.61
C ALA A 98 10.79 -0.07 1.22
N ASP A 99 10.37 -0.07 -0.04
CA ASP A 99 9.27 0.77 -0.53
C ASP A 99 8.23 -0.02 -1.35
N ALA A 100 8.42 -1.33 -1.50
CA ALA A 100 7.42 -2.22 -2.09
C ALA A 100 7.37 -3.58 -1.38
N LEU A 101 6.18 -4.18 -1.40
CA LEU A 101 5.85 -5.49 -0.85
C LEU A 101 5.17 -6.33 -1.92
N ILE A 102 5.51 -7.62 -2.00
CA ILE A 102 4.90 -8.58 -2.91
C ILE A 102 4.54 -9.85 -2.14
N THR A 103 3.43 -10.49 -2.48
CA THR A 103 3.12 -11.83 -1.98
C THR A 103 2.18 -12.60 -2.92
N LYS A 104 2.24 -13.93 -2.84
CA LYS A 104 1.22 -14.85 -3.37
C LYS A 104 0.50 -15.62 -2.27
N ILE A 105 0.77 -15.29 -1.01
CA ILE A 105 0.16 -15.96 0.13
C ILE A 105 -1.23 -15.36 0.34
N PRO A 106 -2.28 -16.19 0.38
CA PRO A 106 -3.64 -15.71 0.65
C PRO A 106 -3.76 -15.16 2.06
N ASN A 107 -4.78 -14.32 2.26
CA ASN A 107 -5.09 -13.71 3.56
C ASN A 107 -3.96 -12.82 4.12
N ILE A 108 -3.15 -12.24 3.27
CA ILE A 108 -2.18 -11.19 3.61
C ILE A 108 -2.66 -9.86 3.04
N ILE A 109 -2.58 -8.81 3.82
CA ILE A 109 -2.80 -7.43 3.41
C ILE A 109 -1.44 -6.77 3.26
N LEU A 110 -1.13 -6.26 2.09
CA LEU A 110 0.04 -5.43 1.86
C LEU A 110 -0.35 -3.96 1.99
N GLY A 111 0.37 -3.20 2.82
CA GLY A 111 0.09 -1.79 3.04
C GLY A 111 1.31 -0.90 2.87
N VAL A 112 1.16 0.19 2.11
CA VAL A 112 2.10 1.30 2.05
C VAL A 112 1.41 2.58 2.50
N LEU A 113 2.17 3.52 3.01
CA LEU A 113 1.69 4.80 3.52
C LEU A 113 2.16 5.91 2.59
N THR A 114 1.25 6.78 2.21
CA THR A 114 1.58 7.95 1.38
C THR A 114 0.90 9.20 1.94
N ALA A 115 1.47 10.36 1.63
CA ALA A 115 0.81 11.65 1.73
C ALA A 115 0.73 12.25 0.32
N ASP A 116 1.91 12.51 -0.29
CA ASP A 116 2.04 13.12 -1.62
C ASP A 116 2.54 12.12 -2.67
N CYS A 117 3.35 11.12 -2.25
CA CYS A 117 3.87 10.07 -3.12
C CYS A 117 2.77 9.19 -3.68
N ALA A 118 2.98 8.58 -4.85
CA ALA A 118 2.01 7.75 -5.53
C ALA A 118 1.93 6.34 -4.93
N PRO A 119 0.81 5.94 -4.29
CA PRO A 119 0.57 4.55 -3.92
C PRO A 119 0.16 3.77 -5.16
N THR A 120 0.84 2.66 -5.42
CA THR A 120 0.56 1.82 -6.58
C THR A 120 0.28 0.40 -6.15
N LEU A 121 -0.78 -0.19 -6.70
CA LEU A 121 -1.17 -1.57 -6.46
C LEU A 121 -1.07 -2.35 -7.76
N ILE A 122 -0.52 -3.58 -7.70
CA ILE A 122 -0.45 -4.49 -8.83
C ILE A 122 -1.06 -5.83 -8.44
N TYR A 123 -1.77 -6.44 -9.38
CA TYR A 123 -2.36 -7.76 -9.25
C TYR A 123 -2.16 -8.59 -10.51
N ASP A 124 -1.56 -9.79 -10.36
CA ASP A 124 -1.63 -10.82 -11.38
C ASP A 124 -2.90 -11.63 -11.17
N LYS A 125 -3.85 -11.53 -12.13
CA LYS A 125 -5.18 -12.15 -12.02
C LYS A 125 -5.17 -13.67 -12.13
N LYS A 126 -4.13 -14.27 -12.71
CA LYS A 126 -4.00 -15.75 -12.85
C LYS A 126 -3.25 -16.35 -11.68
N GLU A 127 -2.06 -15.83 -11.39
CA GLU A 127 -1.18 -16.36 -10.34
C GLU A 127 -1.56 -15.84 -8.95
N LYS A 128 -2.53 -14.89 -8.86
CA LYS A 128 -3.00 -14.28 -7.62
C LYS A 128 -1.87 -13.62 -6.80
N ILE A 129 -0.87 -13.09 -7.50
CA ILE A 129 0.24 -12.36 -6.90
C ILE A 129 -0.17 -10.90 -6.77
N ILE A 130 0.02 -10.32 -5.59
CA ILE A 130 -0.28 -8.92 -5.31
C ILE A 130 0.99 -8.15 -4.94
N ALA A 131 1.00 -6.86 -5.25
CA ALA A 131 2.04 -5.94 -4.80
C ALA A 131 1.43 -4.60 -4.34
N ALA A 132 2.07 -3.99 -3.34
CA ALA A 132 1.82 -2.62 -2.92
C ALA A 132 3.14 -1.85 -2.92
N ILE A 133 3.15 -0.68 -3.58
CA ILE A 133 4.36 0.10 -3.87
C ILE A 133 4.15 1.54 -3.41
N HIS A 134 5.13 2.07 -2.70
CA HIS A 134 5.27 3.49 -2.42
C HIS A 134 6.21 4.13 -3.45
N ILE A 135 5.67 4.93 -4.36
CA ILE A 135 6.46 5.59 -5.41
C ILE A 135 6.61 7.07 -5.08
N GLY A 136 7.71 7.42 -4.39
CA GLY A 136 8.21 8.79 -4.32
C GLY A 136 9.13 9.08 -5.51
N TRP A 137 9.56 10.34 -5.70
CA TRP A 137 10.42 10.72 -6.83
C TRP A 137 11.73 9.90 -6.93
N LYS A 138 12.36 9.57 -5.79
CA LYS A 138 13.54 8.71 -5.77
C LYS A 138 13.21 7.30 -6.25
N GLY A 139 12.11 6.73 -5.76
CA GLY A 139 11.64 5.42 -6.19
C GLY A 139 11.35 5.38 -7.70
N ALA A 140 10.71 6.43 -8.25
CA ALA A 140 10.49 6.58 -9.67
C ALA A 140 11.80 6.67 -10.45
N TYR A 141 12.73 7.50 -10.00
CA TYR A 141 14.05 7.65 -10.61
C TYR A 141 14.87 6.35 -10.63
N TYR A 142 14.80 5.55 -9.56
CA TYR A 142 15.47 4.26 -9.45
C TYR A 142 14.62 3.06 -9.90
N ASN A 143 13.54 3.31 -10.64
CA ASN A 143 12.70 2.29 -11.31
C ASN A 143 12.08 1.26 -10.34
N ILE A 144 11.53 1.70 -9.19
CA ILE A 144 10.92 0.79 -8.21
C ILE A 144 9.77 -0.04 -8.82
N LEU A 145 9.02 0.53 -9.76
CA LEU A 145 7.93 -0.17 -10.43
C LEU A 145 8.47 -1.36 -11.22
N GLU A 146 9.50 -1.14 -12.03
CA GLU A 146 10.14 -2.18 -12.83
C GLU A 146 10.77 -3.26 -11.94
N GLU A 147 11.48 -2.87 -10.87
CA GLU A 147 12.03 -3.82 -9.90
C GLU A 147 10.95 -4.66 -9.21
N THR A 148 9.78 -4.07 -8.95
CA THR A 148 8.64 -4.81 -8.40
C THR A 148 8.11 -5.82 -9.42
N ILE A 149 7.91 -5.43 -10.66
CA ILE A 149 7.43 -6.31 -11.74
C ILE A 149 8.42 -7.46 -11.97
N LYS A 150 9.73 -7.19 -12.03
CA LYS A 150 10.77 -8.24 -12.14
C LYS A 150 10.63 -9.29 -11.03
N LYS A 151 10.45 -8.83 -9.78
CA LYS A 151 10.27 -9.76 -8.64
C LYS A 151 8.94 -10.49 -8.67
N MET A 152 7.87 -9.89 -9.18
CA MET A 152 6.60 -10.58 -9.41
C MET A 152 6.77 -11.70 -10.44
N ILE A 153 7.52 -11.46 -11.54
CA ILE A 153 7.83 -12.47 -12.56
C ILE A 153 8.62 -13.64 -11.95
N ILE A 154 9.61 -13.36 -11.09
CA ILE A 154 10.35 -14.42 -10.37
C ILE A 154 9.42 -15.28 -9.51
N LEU A 155 8.32 -14.71 -8.98
CA LEU A 155 7.30 -15.46 -8.23
C LEU A 155 6.32 -16.23 -9.12
N GLY A 156 6.40 -16.08 -10.46
CA GLY A 156 5.56 -16.74 -11.43
C GLY A 156 4.55 -15.84 -12.15
N ALA A 157 4.55 -14.52 -11.90
CA ALA A 157 3.65 -13.61 -12.59
C ALA A 157 3.96 -13.52 -14.09
N ASN A 158 2.91 -13.23 -14.87
CA ASN A 158 3.04 -12.94 -16.29
C ASN A 158 2.62 -11.49 -16.56
N VAL A 159 3.48 -10.72 -17.23
CA VAL A 159 3.24 -9.30 -17.53
C VAL A 159 1.88 -9.05 -18.18
N ASN A 160 1.46 -9.95 -19.09
CA ASN A 160 0.18 -9.85 -19.79
C ASN A 160 -1.05 -10.05 -18.87
N ASN A 161 -0.86 -10.53 -17.65
CA ASN A 161 -1.93 -10.73 -16.67
C ASN A 161 -1.96 -9.63 -15.60
N LEU A 162 -0.97 -8.72 -15.60
CA LEU A 162 -0.86 -7.68 -14.59
C LEU A 162 -1.91 -6.59 -14.79
N LEU A 163 -2.60 -6.27 -13.72
CA LEU A 163 -3.46 -5.12 -13.57
C LEU A 163 -2.81 -4.17 -12.57
N LEU A 164 -2.73 -2.89 -12.92
CA LEU A 164 -2.09 -1.86 -12.12
C LEU A 164 -3.05 -0.71 -11.85
N ALA A 165 -3.08 -0.22 -10.61
CA ALA A 165 -3.81 0.98 -10.22
C ALA A 165 -2.91 1.92 -9.42
N ILE A 166 -2.92 3.20 -9.79
CA ILE A 166 -2.26 4.28 -9.05
C ILE A 166 -3.36 5.00 -8.26
N GLY A 167 -3.15 5.16 -6.96
CA GLY A 167 -4.06 5.87 -6.08
C GLY A 167 -3.79 7.37 -6.01
N PRO A 168 -4.58 8.10 -5.20
CA PRO A 168 -4.40 9.53 -5.03
C PRO A 168 -2.99 9.91 -4.60
N CYS A 169 -2.41 10.88 -5.28
CA CYS A 169 -1.10 11.47 -5.00
C CYS A 169 -1.12 12.97 -5.29
N ILE A 170 -0.02 13.65 -5.03
CA ILE A 170 0.13 15.08 -5.33
C ILE A 170 -0.02 15.33 -6.85
N GLY A 171 -0.78 16.35 -7.20
CA GLY A 171 -0.97 16.75 -8.60
C GLY A 171 0.16 17.66 -9.10
N PRO A 172 0.36 17.75 -10.44
CA PRO A 172 1.45 18.51 -11.04
C PRO A 172 1.43 20.01 -10.71
N LYS A 173 0.24 20.58 -10.46
CA LYS A 173 0.08 22.00 -10.11
C LYS A 173 0.49 22.32 -8.67
N SER A 174 0.60 21.30 -7.81
CA SER A 174 0.93 21.44 -6.39
C SER A 174 2.32 20.92 -6.06
N TYR A 175 2.99 20.25 -7.00
CA TYR A 175 4.29 19.62 -6.80
C TYR A 175 5.40 20.55 -7.32
N GLU A 176 5.81 21.47 -6.47
CA GLU A 176 6.95 22.33 -6.74
C GLU A 176 8.26 21.54 -6.63
N VAL A 177 9.11 21.64 -7.65
CA VAL A 177 10.41 20.99 -7.71
C VAL A 177 11.49 22.00 -8.15
N LYS A 178 12.70 21.80 -7.64
CA LYS A 178 13.86 22.60 -8.02
C LYS A 178 14.51 22.03 -9.28
N LYS A 179 15.35 22.84 -9.92
CA LYS A 179 16.05 22.49 -11.16
C LYS A 179 16.88 21.20 -11.04
N ASP A 180 17.52 20.99 -9.89
CA ASP A 180 18.33 19.79 -9.61
C ASP A 180 17.54 18.48 -9.69
N LEU A 181 16.22 18.53 -9.46
CA LEU A 181 15.35 17.39 -9.65
C LEU A 181 14.95 17.24 -11.13
N ILE A 182 14.66 18.34 -11.82
CA ILE A 182 14.32 18.32 -13.25
C ILE A 182 15.48 17.69 -14.04
N ASP A 183 16.71 18.14 -13.80
CA ASP A 183 17.92 17.67 -14.50
C ASP A 183 18.21 16.17 -14.32
N LYS A 184 17.52 15.49 -13.39
CA LYS A 184 17.62 14.02 -13.21
C LYS A 184 16.67 13.22 -14.09
N PHE A 185 15.63 13.84 -14.62
CA PHE A 185 14.59 13.15 -15.39
C PHE A 185 14.60 13.52 -16.88
N VAL A 186 15.48 14.44 -17.30
CA VAL A 186 15.60 14.90 -18.70
C VAL A 186 16.88 14.36 -19.37
#